data_d6e006ff56a5569f0bb76754ce8e36f8
#
_entry.id   d6e006ff56a5569f0bb76754ce8e36f8
#
_cell.length_a   1.000
_cell.length_b   1.000
_cell.length_c   1.000
_cell.angle_alpha   90.00
_cell.angle_beta   90.00
_cell.angle_gamma   90.00
#
_symmetry.space_group_name_H-M   'P 1'
#
loop_
_entity.id
_entity.type
_entity.pdbx_description
1 polymer ?
#
loop_
_entity_poly.entity_id
_entity_poly.type
_entity_poly.pdbx_seq_one_letter_code
_entity_poly.pdbx_strand_id
1 'polypeptide(L)'
;MSMVVAKMDWRQLYSFASKQAILGFCFDGIERLGQEYPAELKDNPIGQDLLMTWMGKAQQIHRRNMKVNEVAAKLYRQLREDGLRCCVLKGQGNALMYSNPYSRTPGDIDVWVNASRAEIMDYGRSHFKLGDDIRYQHLETVVDGVPVELHFIPCIMNNPIYNHRLQKWFKRDVDLQCSNVVRLPDDTGEIAVPTTAFNVIYQLCHLYHHFFDEGVGFRQIIDYYLVIESLPQITQINTDEIHTPSKLRLSSADNNQSAEYKRNINGQNFVALQRELKYLGLWKFAGAVMYVLHEVLGLPEEKMIAPMDEKRGKLLLSEIVDGGNFGKHFSKYGHFTQQGMAKKYFLKIWRNMHFVGYYPAEALSEPIFRTWHFFWRNSVRRPKGKPMKNRK
;
A
#
# COMPACT_ATOMS: atom_id res chain seq x y z
N MET A 1 -29.65 -2.33 3.94
CA MET A 1 -28.84 -3.53 4.28
C MET A 1 -29.67 -4.80 4.23
N SER A 2 -30.81 -4.90 4.92
CA SER A 2 -31.72 -6.08 4.98
C SER A 2 -32.04 -6.69 3.60
N MET A 3 -32.49 -5.90 2.61
CA MET A 3 -32.78 -6.39 1.25
C MET A 3 -31.54 -6.94 0.50
N VAL A 4 -30.35 -6.52 0.86
CA VAL A 4 -29.11 -6.98 0.23
C VAL A 4 -28.75 -8.37 0.76
N VAL A 5 -28.86 -8.57 2.09
CA VAL A 5 -28.56 -9.86 2.74
C VAL A 5 -29.50 -10.95 2.23
N ALA A 6 -30.82 -10.65 2.12
CA ALA A 6 -31.83 -11.60 1.63
C ALA A 6 -31.60 -12.10 0.20
N LYS A 7 -30.84 -11.36 -0.62
CA LYS A 7 -30.54 -11.70 -2.03
C LYS A 7 -29.08 -12.05 -2.29
N MET A 8 -28.25 -12.17 -1.24
CA MET A 8 -26.82 -12.39 -1.38
C MET A 8 -26.54 -13.81 -1.91
N ASP A 9 -25.76 -13.90 -2.97
CA ASP A 9 -25.14 -15.17 -3.39
C ASP A 9 -23.82 -15.36 -2.62
N TRP A 10 -23.85 -16.14 -1.57
CA TRP A 10 -22.72 -16.39 -0.69
C TRP A 10 -21.53 -17.05 -1.39
N ARG A 11 -21.78 -17.90 -2.41
CA ARG A 11 -20.71 -18.55 -3.17
C ARG A 11 -20.01 -17.57 -4.09
N GLN A 12 -20.74 -16.67 -4.73
CA GLN A 12 -20.16 -15.59 -5.53
C GLN A 12 -19.37 -14.63 -4.65
N LEU A 13 -19.92 -14.25 -3.48
CA LEU A 13 -19.21 -13.38 -2.53
C LEU A 13 -17.88 -14.01 -2.06
N TYR A 14 -17.91 -15.30 -1.68
CA TYR A 14 -16.70 -16.04 -1.31
C TYR A 14 -15.66 -16.06 -2.43
N SER A 15 -16.08 -16.37 -3.66
CA SER A 15 -15.22 -16.40 -4.82
C SER A 15 -14.59 -15.03 -5.09
N PHE A 16 -15.40 -13.97 -5.03
CA PHE A 16 -14.95 -12.59 -5.18
C PHE A 16 -13.97 -12.21 -4.07
N ALA A 17 -14.32 -12.43 -2.80
CA ALA A 17 -13.48 -12.13 -1.65
C ALA A 17 -12.12 -12.87 -1.73
N SER A 18 -12.12 -14.12 -2.21
CA SER A 18 -10.90 -14.89 -2.45
C SER A 18 -10.01 -14.24 -3.52
N LYS A 19 -10.58 -13.87 -4.67
CA LYS A 19 -9.84 -13.21 -5.76
C LYS A 19 -9.27 -11.85 -5.37
N GLN A 20 -9.97 -11.14 -4.48
CA GLN A 20 -9.61 -9.80 -4.02
C GLN A 20 -8.75 -9.80 -2.74
N ALA A 21 -8.43 -10.98 -2.18
CA ALA A 21 -7.70 -11.17 -0.92
C ALA A 21 -8.33 -10.45 0.29
N ILE A 22 -9.67 -10.50 0.39
CA ILE A 22 -10.47 -9.89 1.47
C ILE A 22 -11.33 -10.92 2.23
N LEU A 23 -10.97 -12.19 2.17
CA LEU A 23 -11.76 -13.27 2.80
C LEU A 23 -11.97 -13.06 4.30
N GLY A 24 -10.93 -12.69 5.06
CA GLY A 24 -11.05 -12.44 6.50
C GLY A 24 -11.92 -11.23 6.78
N PHE A 25 -11.71 -10.13 6.07
CA PHE A 25 -12.51 -8.91 6.19
C PHE A 25 -14.00 -9.16 5.91
N CYS A 26 -14.31 -9.91 4.84
CA CYS A 26 -15.70 -10.27 4.55
C CYS A 26 -16.28 -11.23 5.60
N PHE A 27 -15.47 -12.11 6.19
CA PHE A 27 -15.91 -13.00 7.26
C PHE A 27 -16.30 -12.23 8.52
N ASP A 28 -15.49 -11.26 8.96
CA ASP A 28 -15.87 -10.34 10.04
C ASP A 28 -17.20 -9.61 9.76
N GLY A 29 -17.40 -9.21 8.48
CA GLY A 29 -18.67 -8.62 8.04
C GLY A 29 -19.86 -9.59 8.20
N ILE A 30 -19.68 -10.87 7.90
CA ILE A 30 -20.70 -11.92 8.06
C ILE A 30 -21.02 -12.13 9.55
N GLU A 31 -20.01 -12.19 10.41
CA GLU A 31 -20.20 -12.31 11.86
C GLU A 31 -21.02 -11.13 12.42
N ARG A 32 -20.71 -9.91 11.99
CA ARG A 32 -21.50 -8.71 12.35
C ARG A 32 -22.92 -8.76 11.81
N LEU A 33 -23.13 -9.22 10.58
CA LEU A 33 -24.47 -9.41 10.02
C LEU A 33 -25.28 -10.40 10.85
N GLY A 34 -24.66 -11.48 11.34
CA GLY A 34 -25.30 -12.44 12.23
C GLY A 34 -25.75 -11.84 13.58
N GLN A 35 -25.05 -10.81 14.05
CA GLN A 35 -25.41 -10.08 15.27
C GLN A 35 -26.46 -8.99 15.02
N GLU A 36 -26.32 -8.21 13.95
CA GLU A 36 -27.14 -7.04 13.65
C GLU A 36 -28.43 -7.38 12.89
N TYR A 37 -28.40 -8.43 12.04
CA TYR A 37 -29.46 -8.84 11.14
C TYR A 37 -29.71 -10.36 11.16
N PRO A 38 -29.97 -10.96 12.35
CA PRO A 38 -30.09 -12.42 12.48
C PRO A 38 -31.29 -13.00 11.73
N ALA A 39 -32.38 -12.26 11.57
CA ALA A 39 -33.56 -12.70 10.85
C ALA A 39 -33.28 -12.84 9.36
N GLU A 40 -32.67 -11.85 8.73
CA GLU A 40 -32.34 -11.84 7.32
C GLU A 40 -31.29 -12.91 6.97
N LEU A 41 -30.35 -13.16 7.87
CA LEU A 41 -29.36 -14.23 7.69
C LEU A 41 -30.01 -15.61 7.84
N LYS A 42 -31.05 -15.74 8.68
CA LYS A 42 -31.84 -16.98 8.80
C LYS A 42 -32.67 -17.26 7.54
N ASP A 43 -33.18 -16.22 6.89
CA ASP A 43 -33.97 -16.35 5.64
C ASP A 43 -33.10 -16.70 4.44
N ASN A 44 -31.83 -16.27 4.43
CA ASN A 44 -30.84 -16.63 3.41
C ASN A 44 -29.55 -17.15 4.06
N PRO A 45 -29.56 -18.37 4.64
CA PRO A 45 -28.42 -18.89 5.37
C PRO A 45 -27.25 -19.25 4.48
N ILE A 46 -26.05 -19.07 5.01
CA ILE A 46 -24.83 -19.59 4.38
C ILE A 46 -24.84 -21.11 4.54
N GLY A 47 -24.67 -21.83 3.42
CA GLY A 47 -24.57 -23.29 3.47
C GLY A 47 -23.43 -23.75 4.40
N GLN A 48 -23.68 -24.77 5.21
CA GLN A 48 -22.76 -25.23 6.26
C GLN A 48 -21.35 -25.51 5.74
N ASP A 49 -21.20 -26.18 4.60
CA ASP A 49 -19.89 -26.48 4.00
C ASP A 49 -19.11 -25.21 3.62
N LEU A 50 -19.82 -24.22 3.08
CA LEU A 50 -19.22 -22.93 2.71
C LEU A 50 -18.81 -22.16 3.95
N LEU A 51 -19.67 -22.12 4.98
CA LEU A 51 -19.39 -21.45 6.24
C LEU A 51 -18.14 -22.04 6.91
N MET A 52 -18.06 -23.37 7.02
CA MET A 52 -16.90 -24.07 7.58
C MET A 52 -15.62 -23.80 6.77
N THR A 53 -15.73 -23.81 5.45
CA THR A 53 -14.60 -23.48 4.56
C THR A 53 -14.13 -22.04 4.78
N TRP A 54 -15.05 -21.09 4.87
CA TRP A 54 -14.74 -19.68 5.05
C TRP A 54 -14.12 -19.40 6.42
N MET A 55 -14.70 -19.96 7.48
CA MET A 55 -14.17 -19.90 8.84
C MET A 55 -12.74 -20.48 8.91
N GLY A 56 -12.50 -21.63 8.29
CA GLY A 56 -11.16 -22.23 8.20
C GLY A 56 -10.15 -21.31 7.51
N LYS A 57 -10.56 -20.58 6.46
CA LYS A 57 -9.71 -19.57 5.77
C LYS A 57 -9.49 -18.34 6.62
N ALA A 58 -10.50 -17.83 7.31
CA ALA A 58 -10.35 -16.71 8.23
C ALA A 58 -9.36 -17.04 9.36
N GLN A 59 -9.45 -18.25 9.94
CA GLN A 59 -8.49 -18.74 10.93
C GLN A 59 -7.06 -18.88 10.39
N GLN A 60 -6.89 -19.31 9.13
CA GLN A 60 -5.56 -19.33 8.50
C GLN A 60 -4.98 -17.90 8.35
N ILE A 61 -5.82 -16.94 7.95
CA ILE A 61 -5.43 -15.53 7.84
C ILE A 61 -5.03 -14.99 9.22
N HIS A 62 -5.83 -15.26 10.25
CA HIS A 62 -5.53 -14.87 11.63
C HIS A 62 -4.16 -15.37 12.10
N ARG A 63 -3.92 -16.70 12.01
CA ARG A 63 -2.64 -17.31 12.41
C ARG A 63 -1.45 -16.75 11.61
N ARG A 64 -1.68 -16.48 10.33
CA ARG A 64 -0.64 -15.86 9.49
C ARG A 64 -0.30 -14.45 9.95
N ASN A 65 -1.29 -13.64 10.35
CA ASN A 65 -1.06 -12.30 10.90
C ASN A 65 -0.28 -12.36 12.21
N MET A 66 -0.62 -13.27 13.14
CA MET A 66 0.16 -13.46 14.36
C MET A 66 1.65 -13.71 14.03
N LYS A 67 1.92 -14.63 13.10
CA LYS A 67 3.29 -14.93 12.67
C LYS A 67 4.00 -13.73 12.02
N VAL A 68 3.29 -12.98 11.18
CA VAL A 68 3.84 -11.79 10.53
C VAL A 68 4.12 -10.67 11.55
N ASN A 69 3.26 -10.51 12.56
CA ASN A 69 3.50 -9.57 13.67
C ASN A 69 4.78 -9.91 14.45
N GLU A 70 4.95 -11.19 14.86
CA GLU A 70 6.16 -11.66 15.54
C GLU A 70 7.42 -11.35 14.74
N VAL A 71 7.41 -11.69 13.45
CA VAL A 71 8.57 -11.47 12.56
C VAL A 71 8.83 -9.99 12.34
N ALA A 72 7.78 -9.17 12.16
CA ALA A 72 7.91 -7.72 12.00
C ALA A 72 8.53 -7.06 13.25
N ALA A 73 8.03 -7.41 14.45
CA ALA A 73 8.57 -6.89 15.71
C ALA A 73 10.04 -7.32 15.94
N LYS A 74 10.35 -8.59 15.68
CA LYS A 74 11.71 -9.14 15.78
C LYS A 74 12.67 -8.42 14.83
N LEU A 75 12.29 -8.30 13.56
CA LEU A 75 13.11 -7.65 12.55
C LEU A 75 13.31 -6.15 12.83
N TYR A 76 12.25 -5.45 13.24
CA TYR A 76 12.34 -4.05 13.62
C TYR A 76 13.30 -3.83 14.78
N ARG A 77 13.23 -4.67 15.83
CA ARG A 77 14.14 -4.64 16.97
C ARG A 77 15.58 -4.90 16.54
N GLN A 78 15.83 -5.96 15.76
CA GLN A 78 17.15 -6.31 15.24
C GLN A 78 17.78 -5.15 14.48
N LEU A 79 17.06 -4.57 13.51
CA LEU A 79 17.56 -3.45 12.72
C LEU A 79 17.93 -2.25 13.60
N ARG A 80 17.12 -1.96 14.63
CA ARG A 80 17.40 -0.86 15.57
C ARG A 80 18.60 -1.14 16.47
N GLU A 81 18.75 -2.34 16.99
CA GLU A 81 19.91 -2.78 17.78
C GLU A 81 21.21 -2.68 16.96
N ASP A 82 21.12 -2.97 15.66
CA ASP A 82 22.23 -2.83 14.72
C ASP A 82 22.45 -1.38 14.21
N GLY A 83 21.76 -0.40 14.80
CA GLY A 83 21.91 1.03 14.51
C GLY A 83 21.19 1.53 13.26
N LEU A 84 20.36 0.70 12.62
CA LEU A 84 19.59 1.07 11.44
C LEU A 84 18.21 1.62 11.82
N ARG A 85 17.92 2.85 11.41
CA ARG A 85 16.58 3.43 11.56
C ARG A 85 15.71 2.94 10.42
N CYS A 86 14.52 2.41 10.74
CA CYS A 86 13.63 1.83 9.77
C CYS A 86 12.16 2.06 10.11
N CYS A 87 11.31 1.87 9.10
CA CYS A 87 9.87 2.03 9.16
C CYS A 87 9.21 0.89 8.39
N VAL A 88 8.25 0.18 9.00
CA VAL A 88 7.46 -0.86 8.35
C VAL A 88 6.37 -0.19 7.53
N LEU A 89 6.45 -0.36 6.22
CA LEU A 89 5.50 0.22 5.28
C LEU A 89 4.27 -0.69 5.13
N LYS A 90 3.07 -0.10 5.02
CA LYS A 90 1.83 -0.88 4.78
C LYS A 90 1.61 -2.02 5.79
N GLY A 91 1.19 -3.18 5.27
CA GLY A 91 1.14 -4.48 5.96
C GLY A 91 0.54 -4.40 7.35
N GLN A 92 1.35 -4.65 8.35
CA GLN A 92 0.93 -4.74 9.75
C GLN A 92 0.54 -3.37 10.34
N GLY A 93 1.17 -2.27 9.86
CA GLY A 93 0.74 -0.92 10.20
C GLY A 93 -0.68 -0.61 9.73
N ASN A 94 -1.03 -1.02 8.51
CA ASN A 94 -2.40 -0.87 7.99
C ASN A 94 -3.38 -1.79 8.71
N ALA A 95 -2.98 -3.00 9.09
CA ALA A 95 -3.83 -3.94 9.81
C ALA A 95 -4.38 -3.35 11.11
N LEU A 96 -3.62 -2.50 11.80
CA LEU A 96 -4.05 -1.82 13.03
C LEU A 96 -5.24 -0.86 12.83
N MET A 97 -5.53 -0.46 11.60
CA MET A 97 -6.68 0.38 11.29
C MET A 97 -7.98 -0.42 11.07
N TYR A 98 -7.90 -1.74 10.94
CA TYR A 98 -9.07 -2.63 10.83
C TYR A 98 -9.69 -2.82 12.21
N SER A 99 -11.02 -2.97 12.27
CA SER A 99 -11.73 -3.32 13.52
C SER A 99 -11.22 -4.63 14.13
N ASN A 100 -10.81 -5.58 13.28
CA ASN A 100 -10.07 -6.78 13.65
C ASN A 100 -8.76 -6.80 12.85
N PRO A 101 -7.61 -6.47 13.46
CA PRO A 101 -6.31 -6.45 12.78
C PRO A 101 -5.93 -7.78 12.13
N TYR A 102 -6.46 -8.88 12.65
CA TYR A 102 -6.16 -10.23 12.16
C TYR A 102 -6.98 -10.65 10.95
N SER A 103 -8.00 -9.90 10.55
CA SER A 103 -8.84 -10.20 9.39
C SER A 103 -8.26 -9.72 8.06
N ARG A 104 -7.32 -8.78 8.10
CA ARG A 104 -6.62 -8.32 6.91
C ARG A 104 -5.73 -9.44 6.35
N THR A 105 -5.89 -9.82 5.08
CA THR A 105 -5.00 -10.82 4.46
C THR A 105 -3.56 -10.31 4.42
N PRO A 106 -2.61 -10.93 5.17
CA PRO A 106 -1.23 -10.47 5.22
C PRO A 106 -0.47 -10.87 3.95
N GLY A 107 0.57 -10.11 3.63
CA GLY A 107 1.52 -10.39 2.56
C GLY A 107 2.93 -10.58 3.10
N ASP A 108 3.86 -9.89 2.47
CA ASP A 108 5.23 -9.64 2.86
C ASP A 108 5.36 -8.53 3.90
N ILE A 109 6.55 -8.39 4.47
CA ILE A 109 6.91 -7.28 5.36
C ILE A 109 7.81 -6.34 4.56
N ASP A 110 7.30 -5.16 4.23
CA ASP A 110 8.05 -4.10 3.59
C ASP A 110 8.72 -3.22 4.65
N VAL A 111 10.04 -3.17 4.68
CA VAL A 111 10.79 -2.35 5.64
C VAL A 111 11.61 -1.30 4.91
N TRP A 112 11.25 -0.04 5.05
CA TRP A 112 12.06 1.06 4.57
C TRP A 112 13.17 1.37 5.57
N VAL A 113 14.41 1.22 5.12
CA VAL A 113 15.60 1.43 5.95
C VAL A 113 16.23 2.77 5.57
N ASN A 114 16.44 3.65 6.55
CA ASN A 114 17.09 4.95 6.36
C ASN A 114 18.62 4.78 6.32
N ALA A 115 19.12 4.18 5.26
CA ALA A 115 20.53 3.98 4.99
C ALA A 115 20.78 4.01 3.49
N SER A 116 22.03 4.06 3.08
CA SER A 116 22.39 3.97 1.66
C SER A 116 22.11 2.57 1.10
N ARG A 117 21.90 2.46 -0.20
CA ARG A 117 21.76 1.16 -0.86
C ARG A 117 22.92 0.22 -0.56
N ALA A 118 24.16 0.73 -0.51
CA ALA A 118 25.34 -0.09 -0.25
C ALA A 118 25.28 -0.69 1.17
N GLU A 119 25.00 0.12 2.18
CA GLU A 119 24.85 -0.33 3.56
C GLU A 119 23.74 -1.38 3.72
N ILE A 120 22.56 -1.16 3.11
CA ILE A 120 21.44 -2.12 3.18
C ILE A 120 21.82 -3.43 2.45
N MET A 121 22.52 -3.35 1.32
CA MET A 121 23.00 -4.53 0.59
C MET A 121 24.02 -5.33 1.39
N ASP A 122 24.96 -4.67 2.06
CA ASP A 122 25.98 -5.31 2.87
C ASP A 122 25.38 -5.91 4.15
N TYR A 123 24.45 -5.18 4.78
CA TYR A 123 23.67 -5.69 5.90
C TYR A 123 22.86 -6.94 5.50
N GLY A 124 22.14 -6.85 4.38
CA GLY A 124 21.35 -7.97 3.87
C GLY A 124 22.19 -9.22 3.60
N ARG A 125 23.38 -9.07 3.02
CA ARG A 125 24.30 -10.20 2.76
C ARG A 125 24.87 -10.82 4.02
N SER A 126 25.10 -10.04 5.06
CA SER A 126 25.69 -10.52 6.32
C SER A 126 24.67 -11.15 7.27
N HIS A 127 23.40 -10.74 7.20
CA HIS A 127 22.37 -11.17 8.17
C HIS A 127 21.30 -12.09 7.59
N PHE A 128 21.11 -12.09 6.25
CA PHE A 128 20.01 -12.84 5.64
C PHE A 128 20.49 -13.67 4.45
N LYS A 129 19.76 -14.74 4.17
CA LYS A 129 19.87 -15.45 2.91
C LYS A 129 19.09 -14.67 1.85
N LEU A 130 19.77 -13.88 1.05
CA LEU A 130 19.14 -13.09 0.01
C LEU A 130 18.60 -13.97 -1.11
N GLY A 131 17.45 -13.58 -1.65
CA GLY A 131 16.93 -14.12 -2.90
C GLY A 131 17.79 -13.67 -4.10
N ASP A 132 17.62 -14.35 -5.24
CA ASP A 132 18.32 -14.01 -6.48
C ASP A 132 17.81 -12.71 -7.13
N ASP A 133 16.69 -12.16 -6.64
CA ASP A 133 16.05 -10.99 -7.23
C ASP A 133 16.31 -9.71 -6.42
N ILE A 134 17.21 -8.89 -6.95
CA ILE A 134 17.44 -7.53 -6.44
C ILE A 134 16.66 -6.58 -7.34
N ARG A 135 15.66 -5.91 -6.78
CA ARG A 135 14.89 -4.89 -7.48
C ARG A 135 15.48 -3.49 -7.29
N TYR A 136 15.06 -2.56 -8.12
CA TYR A 136 15.55 -1.19 -8.01
C TYR A 136 15.21 -0.55 -6.65
N GLN A 137 14.08 -0.89 -6.06
CA GLN A 137 13.58 -0.29 -4.83
C GLN A 137 13.89 -1.09 -3.56
N HIS A 138 14.09 -2.41 -3.65
CA HIS A 138 14.30 -3.29 -2.49
C HIS A 138 15.18 -4.50 -2.81
N LEU A 139 15.59 -5.18 -1.79
CA LEU A 139 16.09 -6.56 -1.84
C LEU A 139 15.12 -7.49 -1.11
N GLU A 140 15.00 -8.71 -1.63
CA GLU A 140 14.09 -9.72 -1.10
C GLU A 140 14.85 -10.73 -0.24
N THR A 141 14.23 -11.13 0.88
CA THR A 141 14.70 -12.20 1.77
C THR A 141 13.52 -12.92 2.43
N VAL A 142 13.80 -13.95 3.20
CA VAL A 142 12.81 -14.66 4.02
C VAL A 142 13.32 -14.74 5.44
N VAL A 143 12.53 -14.26 6.40
CA VAL A 143 12.82 -14.31 7.84
C VAL A 143 11.78 -15.18 8.52
N ASP A 144 12.18 -16.26 9.15
CA ASP A 144 11.31 -17.21 9.86
C ASP A 144 10.08 -17.68 9.04
N GLY A 145 10.28 -17.86 7.72
CA GLY A 145 9.23 -18.28 6.79
C GLY A 145 8.28 -17.17 6.31
N VAL A 146 8.58 -15.91 6.64
CA VAL A 146 7.86 -14.72 6.15
C VAL A 146 8.69 -14.00 5.10
N PRO A 147 8.16 -13.72 3.90
CA PRO A 147 8.83 -12.87 2.93
C PRO A 147 9.03 -11.45 3.47
N VAL A 148 10.23 -10.91 3.25
CA VAL A 148 10.62 -9.57 3.68
C VAL A 148 11.26 -8.83 2.52
N GLU A 149 10.88 -7.58 2.33
CA GLU A 149 11.49 -6.65 1.39
C GLU A 149 12.18 -5.52 2.16
N LEU A 150 13.52 -5.45 2.06
CA LEU A 150 14.29 -4.32 2.61
C LEU A 150 14.39 -3.23 1.55
N HIS A 151 13.64 -2.15 1.77
CA HIS A 151 13.51 -1.06 0.82
C HIS A 151 14.61 -0.01 0.98
N PHE A 152 15.30 0.29 -0.12
CA PHE A 152 16.20 1.45 -0.25
C PHE A 152 15.41 2.75 -0.40
N ILE A 153 14.26 2.65 -1.04
CA ILE A 153 13.30 3.72 -1.30
C ILE A 153 11.87 3.17 -1.19
N PRO A 154 10.91 3.92 -0.61
CA PRO A 154 9.57 3.39 -0.34
C PRO A 154 8.78 2.98 -1.58
N CYS A 155 8.84 3.77 -2.64
CA CYS A 155 8.12 3.56 -3.89
C CYS A 155 8.80 4.30 -5.04
N ILE A 156 8.45 3.92 -6.28
CA ILE A 156 8.91 4.56 -7.52
C ILE A 156 7.74 4.92 -8.41
N MET A 157 7.97 5.91 -9.29
CA MET A 157 7.12 6.21 -10.43
C MET A 157 7.91 5.95 -11.72
N ASN A 158 7.22 5.55 -12.78
CA ASN A 158 7.86 5.29 -14.07
C ASN A 158 8.32 6.59 -14.76
N ASN A 159 7.56 7.68 -14.57
CA ASN A 159 7.96 8.98 -15.09
C ASN A 159 9.15 9.55 -14.31
N PRO A 160 10.31 9.85 -14.98
CA PRO A 160 11.54 10.24 -14.28
C PRO A 160 11.41 11.57 -13.54
N ILE A 161 10.61 12.52 -14.04
CA ILE A 161 10.42 13.82 -13.38
C ILE A 161 9.63 13.64 -12.10
N TYR A 162 8.51 12.92 -12.15
CA TYR A 162 7.69 12.65 -10.98
C TYR A 162 8.42 11.74 -9.98
N ASN A 163 9.17 10.77 -10.46
CA ASN A 163 9.99 9.93 -9.59
C ASN A 163 11.07 10.75 -8.86
N HIS A 164 11.77 11.66 -9.55
CA HIS A 164 12.76 12.54 -8.90
C HIS A 164 12.12 13.41 -7.80
N ARG A 165 10.94 13.99 -8.06
CA ARG A 165 10.16 14.76 -7.07
C ARG A 165 9.75 13.90 -5.87
N LEU A 166 9.27 12.66 -6.14
CA LEU A 166 8.85 11.71 -5.14
C LEU A 166 10.01 11.28 -4.22
N GLN A 167 11.19 10.98 -4.78
CA GLN A 167 12.36 10.62 -3.97
C GLN A 167 12.82 11.78 -3.07
N LYS A 168 12.75 13.03 -3.55
CA LYS A 168 12.99 14.20 -2.71
C LYS A 168 11.95 14.33 -1.60
N TRP A 169 10.70 14.07 -1.92
CA TRP A 169 9.60 14.12 -0.95
C TRP A 169 9.78 13.06 0.15
N PHE A 170 10.10 11.82 -0.18
CA PHE A 170 10.36 10.78 0.82
C PHE A 170 11.48 11.13 1.80
N LYS A 171 12.53 11.79 1.33
CA LYS A 171 13.69 12.14 2.17
C LYS A 171 13.43 13.27 3.17
N ARG A 172 12.38 14.09 3.00
CA ARG A 172 12.13 15.25 3.88
C ARG A 172 11.88 14.84 5.33
N ASP A 173 11.08 13.78 5.51
CA ASP A 173 10.53 13.44 6.81
C ASP A 173 10.84 11.99 7.23
N VAL A 174 11.91 11.39 6.69
CA VAL A 174 12.26 9.99 6.95
C VAL A 174 12.46 9.69 8.44
N ASP A 175 13.06 10.61 9.17
CA ASP A 175 13.31 10.46 10.61
C ASP A 175 12.01 10.43 11.41
N LEU A 176 11.04 11.24 11.02
CA LEU A 176 9.71 11.26 11.62
C LEU A 176 9.00 9.90 11.40
N GLN A 177 9.11 9.34 10.18
CA GLN A 177 8.49 8.05 9.88
C GLN A 177 9.15 6.92 10.68
N CYS A 178 10.48 6.93 10.82
CA CYS A 178 11.22 5.93 11.60
C CYS A 178 11.04 6.07 13.12
N SER A 179 10.50 7.18 13.60
CA SER A 179 10.23 7.43 15.04
C SER A 179 8.75 7.31 15.42
N ASN A 180 7.84 7.15 14.45
CA ASN A 180 6.42 6.97 14.72
C ASN A 180 6.10 5.51 15.09
N VAL A 181 6.36 5.15 16.34
CA VAL A 181 6.26 3.79 16.87
C VAL A 181 4.84 3.47 17.31
N VAL A 182 4.36 2.28 16.95
CA VAL A 182 3.07 1.71 17.35
C VAL A 182 3.26 0.32 17.97
N ARG A 183 2.35 -0.06 18.87
CA ARG A 183 2.31 -1.41 19.44
C ARG A 183 1.50 -2.34 18.56
N LEU A 184 2.00 -3.54 18.36
CA LEU A 184 1.27 -4.62 17.71
C LEU A 184 0.32 -5.30 18.71
N PRO A 185 -0.77 -5.93 18.22
CA PRO A 185 -1.73 -6.62 19.08
C PRO A 185 -1.07 -7.71 19.94
N ASP A 186 -1.74 -8.07 21.05
CA ASP A 186 -1.36 -9.15 21.98
C ASP A 186 0.08 -9.00 22.53
N ASP A 187 0.51 -7.76 22.76
CA ASP A 187 1.85 -7.43 23.26
C ASP A 187 2.99 -8.08 22.46
N THR A 188 2.75 -8.38 21.18
CA THR A 188 3.75 -9.02 20.29
C THR A 188 5.02 -8.19 20.14
N GLY A 189 4.94 -6.86 20.31
CA GLY A 189 6.04 -5.92 20.23
C GLY A 189 5.68 -4.61 19.56
N GLU A 190 6.71 -3.90 19.12
CA GLU A 190 6.56 -2.57 18.51
C GLU A 190 7.18 -2.54 17.11
N ILE A 191 6.63 -1.66 16.25
CA ILE A 191 7.18 -1.32 14.94
C ILE A 191 7.02 0.19 14.70
N ALA A 192 7.96 0.83 13.97
CA ALA A 192 7.68 2.14 13.41
C ALA A 192 6.87 2.00 12.13
N VAL A 193 5.91 2.89 11.95
CA VAL A 193 5.02 2.94 10.77
C VAL A 193 4.95 4.37 10.23
N PRO A 194 4.62 4.58 8.95
CA PRO A 194 4.38 5.91 8.41
C PRO A 194 3.30 6.67 9.19
N THR A 195 3.50 7.97 9.40
CA THR A 195 2.44 8.85 9.88
C THR A 195 1.27 8.85 8.88
N THR A 196 0.05 9.13 9.34
CA THR A 196 -1.13 9.15 8.47
C THR A 196 -0.94 10.09 7.26
N ALA A 197 -0.43 11.30 7.48
CA ALA A 197 -0.21 12.27 6.40
C ALA A 197 0.78 11.76 5.33
N PHE A 198 1.86 11.11 5.74
CA PHE A 198 2.80 10.48 4.83
C PHE A 198 2.15 9.29 4.11
N ASN A 199 1.40 8.48 4.84
CA ASN A 199 0.79 7.24 4.36
C ASN A 199 -0.24 7.49 3.25
N VAL A 200 -0.98 8.61 3.30
CA VAL A 200 -1.91 9.04 2.24
C VAL A 200 -1.21 9.17 0.89
N ILE A 201 -0.07 9.86 0.84
CA ILE A 201 0.67 10.06 -0.41
C ILE A 201 1.41 8.78 -0.81
N TYR A 202 2.06 8.12 0.16
CA TYR A 202 2.84 6.91 -0.09
C TYR A 202 1.96 5.79 -0.64
N GLN A 203 0.83 5.48 0.00
CA GLN A 203 -0.03 4.39 -0.47
C GLN A 203 -0.72 4.71 -1.79
N LEU A 204 -1.08 5.99 -2.03
CA LEU A 204 -1.60 6.41 -3.34
C LEU A 204 -0.56 6.19 -4.45
N CYS A 205 0.69 6.56 -4.19
CA CYS A 205 1.79 6.31 -5.13
C CYS A 205 1.99 4.82 -5.37
N HIS A 206 1.94 4.01 -4.31
CA HIS A 206 2.05 2.56 -4.37
C HIS A 206 0.91 1.91 -5.16
N LEU A 207 -0.34 2.36 -4.97
CA LEU A 207 -1.49 1.95 -5.78
C LEU A 207 -1.28 2.31 -7.26
N TYR A 208 -0.76 3.53 -7.52
CA TYR A 208 -0.51 3.99 -8.87
C TYR A 208 0.58 3.17 -9.56
N HIS A 209 1.66 2.84 -8.84
CA HIS A 209 2.71 1.96 -9.34
C HIS A 209 2.16 0.56 -9.68
N HIS A 210 1.39 -0.06 -8.78
CA HIS A 210 0.78 -1.37 -9.04
C HIS A 210 -0.25 -1.34 -10.17
N PHE A 211 -1.02 -0.25 -10.31
CA PHE A 211 -1.95 -0.11 -11.41
C PHE A 211 -1.26 -0.29 -12.77
N PHE A 212 -0.03 0.21 -12.94
CA PHE A 212 0.75 0.03 -14.18
C PHE A 212 1.54 -1.27 -14.23
N ASP A 213 2.00 -1.80 -13.10
CA ASP A 213 2.86 -2.99 -13.13
C ASP A 213 2.08 -4.30 -13.09
N GLU A 214 1.26 -4.52 -12.07
CA GLU A 214 0.62 -5.82 -11.83
C GLU A 214 -0.91 -5.75 -11.85
N GLY A 215 -1.46 -4.71 -11.28
CA GLY A 215 -2.87 -4.48 -11.01
C GLY A 215 -3.12 -4.25 -9.52
N VAL A 216 -4.28 -3.67 -9.22
CA VAL A 216 -4.74 -3.33 -7.86
C VAL A 216 -5.93 -4.20 -7.51
N GLY A 217 -6.02 -4.66 -6.25
CA GLY A 217 -7.18 -5.39 -5.73
C GLY A 217 -7.90 -4.62 -4.63
N PHE A 218 -9.09 -5.11 -4.23
CA PHE A 218 -9.88 -4.45 -3.18
C PHE A 218 -9.19 -4.43 -1.82
N ARG A 219 -8.30 -5.37 -1.51
CA ARG A 219 -7.52 -5.31 -0.27
C ARG A 219 -6.74 -3.99 -0.16
N GLN A 220 -6.06 -3.59 -1.24
CA GLN A 220 -5.31 -2.33 -1.25
C GLN A 220 -6.22 -1.10 -1.23
N ILE A 221 -7.40 -1.19 -1.82
CA ILE A 221 -8.42 -0.12 -1.80
C ILE A 221 -9.00 0.05 -0.40
N ILE A 222 -9.28 -1.05 0.31
CA ILE A 222 -9.74 -1.02 1.71
C ILE A 222 -8.65 -0.46 2.64
N ASP A 223 -7.40 -0.91 2.47
CA ASP A 223 -6.26 -0.33 3.19
C ASP A 223 -6.22 1.19 3.03
N TYR A 224 -6.38 1.67 1.78
CA TYR A 224 -6.35 3.10 1.50
C TYR A 224 -7.58 3.85 2.02
N TYR A 225 -8.76 3.23 1.97
CA TYR A 225 -9.97 3.76 2.59
C TYR A 225 -9.74 4.04 4.08
N LEU A 226 -9.18 3.07 4.81
CA LEU A 226 -8.92 3.21 6.24
C LEU A 226 -7.85 4.28 6.54
N VAL A 227 -6.85 4.45 5.66
CA VAL A 227 -5.89 5.56 5.76
C VAL A 227 -6.59 6.91 5.62
N ILE A 228 -7.49 7.06 4.65
CA ILE A 228 -8.27 8.30 4.47
C ILE A 228 -9.21 8.53 5.66
N GLU A 229 -9.89 7.48 6.15
CA GLU A 229 -10.74 7.56 7.34
C GLU A 229 -9.97 7.99 8.60
N SER A 230 -8.71 7.62 8.73
CA SER A 230 -7.85 7.98 9.86
C SER A 230 -7.30 9.41 9.78
N LEU A 231 -7.52 10.14 8.67
CA LEU A 231 -7.20 11.57 8.63
C LEU A 231 -8.06 12.34 9.64
N PRO A 232 -7.48 13.29 10.37
CA PRO A 232 -8.25 14.18 11.23
C PRO A 232 -9.33 14.89 10.41
N GLN A 233 -10.55 14.94 10.93
CA GLN A 233 -11.65 15.64 10.25
C GLN A 233 -11.26 17.11 10.02
N ILE A 234 -11.41 17.55 8.78
CA ILE A 234 -11.21 18.92 8.39
C ILE A 234 -12.50 19.68 8.80
N THR A 235 -12.46 20.34 9.94
CA THR A 235 -13.49 21.32 10.26
C THR A 235 -13.40 22.41 9.19
N GLN A 236 -14.47 22.60 8.41
CA GLN A 236 -14.55 23.69 7.42
C GLN A 236 -14.36 24.99 8.17
N ILE A 237 -13.20 25.62 8.01
CA ILE A 237 -12.99 27.01 8.43
C ILE A 237 -13.69 27.84 7.38
N ASN A 238 -14.73 28.59 7.81
CA ASN A 238 -15.38 29.61 7.00
C ASN A 238 -14.32 30.48 6.33
N THR A 239 -14.41 30.61 5.02
CA THR A 239 -13.47 31.38 4.19
C THR A 239 -13.50 32.88 4.42
N ASP A 240 -14.29 33.38 5.39
CA ASP A 240 -14.51 34.81 5.63
C ASP A 240 -13.53 35.47 6.60
N GLU A 241 -12.58 34.73 7.20
CA GLU A 241 -11.60 35.29 8.15
C GLU A 241 -10.12 35.30 7.67
N ILE A 242 -9.88 35.39 6.36
CA ILE A 242 -8.50 35.54 5.86
C ILE A 242 -8.21 37.05 5.69
N HIS A 243 -7.94 37.77 6.76
CA HIS A 243 -7.28 39.06 6.71
C HIS A 243 -5.91 39.04 7.42
N THR A 244 -4.90 39.35 6.61
CA THR A 244 -3.55 39.90 6.88
C THR A 244 -2.49 39.00 7.56
N PRO A 245 -1.25 38.98 7.01
CA PRO A 245 -0.11 38.29 7.61
C PRO A 245 0.58 39.18 8.64
N SER A 246 0.47 38.89 9.91
CA SER A 246 1.30 39.49 10.94
C SER A 246 2.62 38.71 11.09
N LYS A 247 3.72 39.45 10.97
CA LYS A 247 5.10 39.04 11.24
C LYS A 247 5.21 38.42 12.65
N LEU A 248 5.52 37.13 12.76
CA LEU A 248 5.88 36.53 14.04
C LEU A 248 7.41 36.44 14.17
N ARG A 249 7.92 37.15 15.20
CA ARG A 249 9.29 37.06 15.70
C ARG A 249 9.51 35.71 16.38
N LEU A 250 10.63 35.06 16.06
CA LEU A 250 11.17 33.91 16.77
C LEU A 250 11.61 34.33 18.18
N SER A 251 11.08 33.67 19.21
CA SER A 251 11.71 33.62 20.53
C SER A 251 11.66 32.17 21.05
N SER A 252 12.77 31.80 21.65
CA SER A 252 13.20 30.47 22.11
C SER A 252 12.31 29.86 23.19
N ALA A 253 12.29 28.53 23.20
CA ALA A 253 12.17 27.57 24.30
C ALA A 253 10.94 26.66 24.33
N ASP A 254 11.25 25.41 24.15
CA ASP A 254 10.79 24.23 24.87
C ASP A 254 9.34 23.72 24.83
N ASN A 255 9.24 22.43 24.45
CA ASN A 255 8.18 21.44 24.78
C ASN A 255 6.75 21.65 24.27
N ASN A 256 6.40 22.71 23.57
CA ASN A 256 5.08 22.90 22.98
C ASN A 256 5.01 22.62 21.47
N GLN A 257 6.12 22.31 20.82
CA GLN A 257 6.15 22.08 19.35
C GLN A 257 5.32 20.89 18.90
N SER A 258 5.21 19.86 19.70
CA SER A 258 4.38 18.67 19.35
C SER A 258 2.87 18.96 19.43
N ALA A 259 2.45 19.85 20.34
CA ALA A 259 1.04 20.23 20.49
C ALA A 259 0.62 21.32 19.48
N GLU A 260 1.53 22.21 19.13
CA GLU A 260 1.31 23.26 18.13
C GLU A 260 1.37 22.71 16.70
N TYR A 261 2.27 21.74 16.44
CA TYR A 261 2.28 20.93 15.22
C TYR A 261 0.97 20.16 15.04
N LYS A 262 0.38 19.63 16.11
CA LYS A 262 -0.94 18.96 16.08
C LYS A 262 -2.12 19.91 15.87
N ARG A 263 -2.03 21.17 16.28
CA ARG A 263 -3.11 22.19 16.13
C ARG A 263 -3.17 22.86 14.77
N ASN A 264 -2.03 23.01 14.09
CA ASN A 264 -1.97 23.63 12.74
C ASN A 264 -2.31 22.69 11.59
N ILE A 265 -2.61 21.42 11.88
CA ILE A 265 -2.81 20.35 10.88
C ILE A 265 -4.15 20.47 10.12
N ASN A 266 -5.20 21.10 10.67
CA ASN A 266 -6.56 20.84 10.22
C ASN A 266 -7.11 21.64 9.02
N GLY A 267 -6.55 22.74 8.61
CA GLY A 267 -7.06 23.52 7.47
C GLY A 267 -6.00 23.85 6.43
N GLN A 268 -4.79 24.25 6.84
CA GLN A 268 -3.68 24.52 5.93
C GLN A 268 -3.15 23.25 5.24
N ASN A 269 -3.37 22.08 5.85
CA ASN A 269 -2.84 20.80 5.36
C ASN A 269 -3.60 20.21 4.17
N PHE A 270 -4.91 20.47 4.01
CA PHE A 270 -5.65 19.93 2.87
C PHE A 270 -5.21 20.60 1.56
N VAL A 271 -5.08 21.92 1.56
CA VAL A 271 -4.55 22.66 0.40
C VAL A 271 -3.10 22.27 0.11
N ALA A 272 -2.31 22.05 1.16
CA ALA A 272 -0.93 21.57 1.04
C ALA A 272 -0.89 20.15 0.46
N LEU A 273 -1.74 19.24 0.94
CA LEU A 273 -1.86 17.88 0.41
C LEU A 273 -2.27 17.89 -1.07
N GLN A 274 -3.25 18.69 -1.46
CA GLN A 274 -3.67 18.81 -2.87
C GLN A 274 -2.54 19.35 -3.75
N ARG A 275 -1.76 20.34 -3.24
CA ARG A 275 -0.60 20.87 -3.93
C ARG A 275 0.48 19.81 -4.12
N GLU A 276 0.76 19.01 -3.09
CA GLU A 276 1.71 17.89 -3.17
C GLU A 276 1.25 16.83 -4.19
N LEU A 277 -0.03 16.45 -4.18
CA LEU A 277 -0.57 15.50 -5.14
C LEU A 277 -0.42 15.98 -6.59
N LYS A 278 -0.64 17.28 -6.85
CA LYS A 278 -0.41 17.90 -8.16
C LYS A 278 1.08 17.92 -8.52
N TYR A 279 1.94 18.32 -7.58
CA TYR A 279 3.38 18.37 -7.77
C TYR A 279 4.00 17.01 -8.09
N LEU A 280 3.50 15.95 -7.44
CA LEU A 280 3.93 14.57 -7.62
C LEU A 280 3.27 13.86 -8.82
N GLY A 281 2.35 14.53 -9.53
CA GLY A 281 1.65 13.94 -10.69
C GLY A 281 0.57 12.90 -10.32
N LEU A 282 0.17 12.84 -9.04
CA LEU A 282 -0.80 11.87 -8.50
C LEU A 282 -2.26 12.37 -8.58
N TRP A 283 -2.49 13.65 -8.89
CA TRP A 283 -3.80 14.30 -8.79
C TRP A 283 -4.92 13.57 -9.55
N LYS A 284 -4.66 13.17 -10.80
CA LYS A 284 -5.65 12.49 -11.64
C LYS A 284 -5.97 11.09 -11.11
N PHE A 285 -4.96 10.40 -10.59
CA PHE A 285 -5.16 9.07 -10.01
C PHE A 285 -5.86 9.17 -8.66
N ALA A 286 -5.56 10.20 -7.86
CA ALA A 286 -6.31 10.49 -6.63
C ALA A 286 -7.81 10.62 -6.91
N GLY A 287 -8.20 11.41 -7.92
CA GLY A 287 -9.62 11.53 -8.31
C GLY A 287 -10.27 10.20 -8.72
N ALA A 288 -9.53 9.32 -9.41
CA ALA A 288 -10.01 7.98 -9.74
C ALA A 288 -10.22 7.11 -8.50
N VAL A 289 -9.28 7.17 -7.56
CA VAL A 289 -9.39 6.43 -6.29
C VAL A 289 -10.53 6.98 -5.44
N MET A 290 -10.70 8.32 -5.34
CA MET A 290 -11.83 8.92 -4.60
C MET A 290 -13.18 8.44 -5.16
N TYR A 291 -13.33 8.35 -6.48
CA TYR A 291 -14.53 7.77 -7.09
C TYR A 291 -14.78 6.33 -6.62
N VAL A 292 -13.77 5.47 -6.65
CA VAL A 292 -13.92 4.06 -6.20
C VAL A 292 -14.24 3.98 -4.70
N LEU A 293 -13.58 4.79 -3.87
CA LEU A 293 -13.83 4.80 -2.42
C LEU A 293 -15.25 5.28 -2.09
N HIS A 294 -15.77 6.26 -2.82
CA HIS A 294 -17.11 6.78 -2.63
C HIS A 294 -18.18 5.78 -3.11
N GLU A 295 -18.11 5.38 -4.37
CA GLU A 295 -19.12 4.54 -5.00
C GLU A 295 -19.20 3.12 -4.43
N VAL A 296 -18.06 2.57 -3.96
CA VAL A 296 -17.99 1.18 -3.52
C VAL A 296 -17.94 1.05 -2.00
N LEU A 297 -17.22 1.94 -1.33
CA LEU A 297 -17.01 1.87 0.13
C LEU A 297 -17.73 2.96 0.92
N GLY A 298 -18.45 3.86 0.23
CA GLY A 298 -19.26 4.89 0.88
C GLY A 298 -18.43 6.00 1.56
N LEU A 299 -17.22 6.31 1.04
CA LEU A 299 -16.41 7.41 1.58
C LEU A 299 -17.20 8.73 1.49
N PRO A 300 -17.40 9.45 2.59
CA PRO A 300 -18.06 10.75 2.56
C PRO A 300 -17.31 11.78 1.72
N GLU A 301 -18.03 12.66 1.03
CA GLU A 301 -17.44 13.69 0.15
C GLU A 301 -16.49 14.62 0.91
N GLU A 302 -16.79 14.95 2.15
CA GLU A 302 -15.97 15.83 3.01
C GLU A 302 -14.61 15.23 3.37
N LYS A 303 -14.41 13.91 3.18
CA LYS A 303 -13.12 13.21 3.38
C LYS A 303 -12.30 13.06 2.11
N MET A 304 -12.81 13.49 0.98
CA MET A 304 -12.12 13.34 -0.31
C MET A 304 -10.93 14.28 -0.44
N ILE A 305 -9.76 13.73 -0.70
CA ILE A 305 -8.51 14.50 -0.91
C ILE A 305 -8.37 15.11 -2.31
N ALA A 306 -9.22 14.69 -3.25
CA ALA A 306 -9.32 15.22 -4.61
C ALA A 306 -10.76 15.09 -5.09
N PRO A 307 -11.23 15.94 -6.02
CA PRO A 307 -12.52 15.75 -6.67
C PRO A 307 -12.58 14.40 -7.39
N MET A 308 -13.74 13.78 -7.37
CA MET A 308 -13.98 12.52 -8.08
C MET A 308 -13.75 12.68 -9.59
N ASP A 309 -13.04 11.72 -10.17
CA ASP A 309 -12.91 11.57 -11.63
C ASP A 309 -13.64 10.29 -12.05
N GLU A 310 -14.90 10.43 -12.40
CA GLU A 310 -15.78 9.30 -12.75
C GLU A 310 -15.21 8.46 -13.90
N LYS A 311 -14.70 9.11 -14.97
CA LYS A 311 -14.16 8.41 -16.13
C LYS A 311 -12.96 7.52 -15.78
N ARG A 312 -12.02 8.06 -14.99
CA ARG A 312 -10.83 7.32 -14.52
C ARG A 312 -11.19 6.34 -13.42
N GLY A 313 -12.17 6.67 -12.59
CA GLY A 313 -12.66 5.81 -11.52
C GLY A 313 -13.33 4.55 -12.05
N LYS A 314 -14.19 4.67 -13.06
CA LYS A 314 -14.80 3.51 -13.75
C LYS A 314 -13.74 2.60 -14.40
N LEU A 315 -12.71 3.19 -15.02
CA LEU A 315 -11.57 2.42 -15.52
C LEU A 315 -10.86 1.67 -14.39
N LEU A 316 -10.51 2.36 -13.31
CA LEU A 316 -9.84 1.76 -12.17
C LEU A 316 -10.67 0.62 -11.57
N LEU A 317 -11.95 0.83 -11.34
CA LEU A 317 -12.87 -0.18 -10.80
C LEU A 317 -12.97 -1.41 -11.73
N SER A 318 -13.06 -1.21 -13.04
CA SER A 318 -13.05 -2.30 -14.03
C SER A 318 -11.77 -3.13 -13.95
N GLU A 319 -10.60 -2.47 -13.85
CA GLU A 319 -9.30 -3.16 -13.72
C GLU A 319 -9.18 -3.93 -12.37
N ILE A 320 -9.72 -3.38 -11.28
CA ILE A 320 -9.75 -4.06 -9.96
C ILE A 320 -10.60 -5.33 -10.01
N VAL A 321 -11.81 -5.23 -10.56
CA VAL A 321 -12.77 -6.34 -10.60
C VAL A 321 -12.27 -7.47 -11.51
N ASP A 322 -11.74 -7.13 -12.69
CA ASP A 322 -11.21 -8.11 -13.64
C ASP A 322 -9.89 -8.74 -13.15
N GLY A 323 -8.97 -7.91 -12.67
CA GLY A 323 -7.62 -8.35 -12.32
C GLY A 323 -7.51 -9.08 -10.99
N GLY A 324 -8.37 -8.76 -10.04
CA GLY A 324 -8.22 -9.25 -8.66
C GLY A 324 -6.93 -8.76 -7.99
N ASN A 325 -6.59 -9.35 -6.86
CA ASN A 325 -5.42 -8.94 -6.09
C ASN A 325 -4.12 -9.13 -6.90
N PHE A 326 -3.39 -8.04 -7.13
CA PHE A 326 -2.18 -7.96 -7.96
C PHE A 326 -2.37 -8.49 -9.40
N GLY A 327 -3.54 -8.30 -9.99
CA GLY A 327 -3.81 -8.67 -11.38
C GLY A 327 -3.67 -10.15 -11.72
N LYS A 328 -3.70 -11.02 -10.70
CA LYS A 328 -3.49 -12.47 -10.88
C LYS A 328 -4.58 -13.15 -11.69
N HIS A 329 -5.73 -12.51 -11.82
CA HIS A 329 -6.93 -13.06 -12.45
C HIS A 329 -7.31 -12.39 -13.77
N PHE A 330 -6.46 -11.51 -14.31
CA PHE A 330 -6.74 -10.88 -15.60
C PHE A 330 -7.01 -11.89 -16.70
N SER A 331 -8.24 -11.92 -17.20
CA SER A 331 -8.65 -12.67 -18.38
C SER A 331 -8.51 -11.82 -19.65
N LYS A 332 -8.89 -10.55 -19.56
CA LYS A 332 -8.91 -9.55 -20.61
C LYS A 332 -7.55 -9.36 -21.32
N TYR A 333 -6.45 -9.50 -20.62
CA TYR A 333 -5.09 -9.32 -21.15
C TYR A 333 -4.31 -10.64 -21.29
N GLY A 334 -4.99 -11.80 -21.20
CA GLY A 334 -4.41 -13.10 -21.49
C GLY A 334 -3.52 -13.71 -20.40
N HIS A 335 -4.00 -13.86 -19.18
CA HIS A 335 -3.36 -14.63 -18.09
C HIS A 335 -1.84 -14.44 -17.97
N PHE A 336 -1.39 -13.27 -17.57
CA PHE A 336 0.04 -12.91 -17.48
C PHE A 336 0.92 -13.92 -16.75
N THR A 337 0.38 -14.60 -15.73
CA THR A 337 1.14 -15.53 -14.88
C THR A 337 1.55 -16.82 -15.60
N GLN A 338 0.85 -17.19 -16.68
CA GLN A 338 1.06 -18.42 -17.43
C GLN A 338 1.92 -18.26 -18.69
N GLN A 339 2.37 -17.04 -18.99
CA GLN A 339 3.08 -16.73 -20.24
C GLN A 339 4.60 -16.69 -20.04
N GLY A 340 5.37 -17.03 -21.09
CA GLY A 340 6.81 -16.84 -21.11
C GLY A 340 7.22 -15.37 -20.99
N MET A 341 8.44 -15.09 -20.51
CA MET A 341 8.91 -13.73 -20.16
C MET A 341 8.74 -12.70 -21.29
N ALA A 342 9.08 -13.04 -22.52
CA ALA A 342 8.93 -12.11 -23.65
C ALA A 342 7.47 -11.74 -23.91
N LYS A 343 6.58 -12.74 -23.95
CA LYS A 343 5.14 -12.51 -24.19
C LYS A 343 4.52 -11.71 -23.05
N LYS A 344 4.88 -12.00 -21.80
CA LYS A 344 4.48 -11.24 -20.62
C LYS A 344 4.90 -9.76 -20.73
N TYR A 345 6.12 -9.50 -21.19
CA TYR A 345 6.62 -8.15 -21.41
C TYR A 345 5.78 -7.37 -22.43
N PHE A 346 5.51 -7.95 -23.59
CA PHE A 346 4.70 -7.30 -24.63
C PHE A 346 3.24 -7.10 -24.20
N LEU A 347 2.64 -8.06 -23.51
CA LEU A 347 1.28 -7.94 -22.99
C LEU A 347 1.15 -6.80 -21.96
N LYS A 348 2.15 -6.62 -21.09
CA LYS A 348 2.17 -5.50 -20.13
C LYS A 348 2.28 -4.15 -20.85
N ILE A 349 3.15 -4.03 -21.85
CA ILE A 349 3.23 -2.79 -22.67
C ILE A 349 1.89 -2.54 -23.36
N TRP A 350 1.34 -3.56 -24.02
CA TRP A 350 0.05 -3.44 -24.73
C TRP A 350 -1.07 -2.99 -23.77
N ARG A 351 -1.15 -3.59 -22.58
CA ARG A 351 -2.10 -3.15 -21.54
C ARG A 351 -1.90 -1.69 -21.17
N ASN A 352 -0.67 -1.28 -20.91
CA ASN A 352 -0.36 0.08 -20.46
C ASN A 352 -0.62 1.13 -21.55
N MET A 353 -0.50 0.76 -22.82
CA MET A 353 -0.85 1.65 -23.94
C MET A 353 -2.34 2.04 -23.95
N HIS A 354 -3.24 1.20 -23.41
CA HIS A 354 -4.65 1.56 -23.25
C HIS A 354 -4.86 2.69 -22.23
N PHE A 355 -3.89 2.93 -21.34
CA PHE A 355 -3.97 3.97 -20.32
C PHE A 355 -3.38 5.32 -20.76
N VAL A 356 -2.79 5.41 -21.96
CA VAL A 356 -2.18 6.66 -22.47
C VAL A 356 -3.17 7.82 -22.50
N GLY A 357 -4.42 7.58 -22.91
CA GLY A 357 -5.46 8.62 -22.91
C GLY A 357 -5.88 9.12 -21.52
N TYR A 358 -5.58 8.35 -20.48
CA TYR A 358 -5.93 8.64 -19.09
C TYR A 358 -4.74 9.19 -18.29
N TYR A 359 -3.56 8.60 -18.45
CA TYR A 359 -2.34 8.87 -17.70
C TYR A 359 -1.11 8.91 -18.62
N PRO A 360 -1.02 9.86 -19.57
CA PRO A 360 0.00 9.84 -20.62
C PRO A 360 1.44 9.82 -20.08
N ALA A 361 1.71 10.62 -19.04
CA ALA A 361 3.07 10.73 -18.48
C ALA A 361 3.59 9.39 -17.95
N GLU A 362 2.77 8.65 -17.22
CA GLU A 362 3.17 7.38 -16.61
C GLU A 362 3.13 6.24 -17.64
N ALA A 363 2.07 6.18 -18.43
CA ALA A 363 1.87 5.12 -19.42
C ALA A 363 2.96 5.10 -20.51
N LEU A 364 3.42 6.27 -20.95
CA LEU A 364 4.51 6.38 -21.94
C LEU A 364 5.90 6.16 -21.33
N SER A 365 6.07 6.46 -20.03
CA SER A 365 7.34 6.27 -19.33
C SER A 365 7.56 4.83 -18.88
N GLU A 366 6.51 4.06 -18.64
CA GLU A 366 6.58 2.70 -18.11
C GLU A 366 7.38 1.74 -19.02
N PRO A 367 7.15 1.65 -20.34
CA PRO A 367 7.96 0.79 -21.21
C PRO A 367 9.45 1.13 -21.18
N ILE A 368 9.77 2.42 -21.11
CA ILE A 368 11.16 2.92 -21.06
C ILE A 368 11.80 2.50 -19.73
N PHE A 369 11.12 2.76 -18.61
CA PHE A 369 11.61 2.39 -17.28
C PHE A 369 11.77 0.87 -17.15
N ARG A 370 10.80 0.07 -17.62
CA ARG A 370 10.81 -1.39 -17.59
C ARG A 370 12.01 -1.94 -18.38
N THR A 371 12.26 -1.39 -19.58
CA THR A 371 13.40 -1.80 -20.42
C THR A 371 14.71 -1.46 -19.73
N TRP A 372 14.87 -0.24 -19.23
CA TRP A 372 16.04 0.18 -18.47
C TRP A 372 16.26 -0.70 -17.23
N HIS A 373 15.21 -0.97 -16.45
CA HIS A 373 15.28 -1.80 -15.26
C HIS A 373 15.69 -3.25 -15.57
N PHE A 374 15.25 -3.80 -16.70
CA PHE A 374 15.67 -5.11 -17.15
C PHE A 374 17.19 -5.17 -17.37
N PHE A 375 17.77 -4.21 -18.09
CA PHE A 375 19.21 -4.15 -18.32
C PHE A 375 19.99 -3.86 -17.03
N TRP A 376 19.53 -2.93 -16.22
CA TRP A 376 20.11 -2.61 -14.92
C TRP A 376 20.18 -3.85 -14.02
N ARG A 377 19.09 -4.59 -13.90
CA ARG A 377 19.03 -5.81 -13.09
C ARG A 377 20.04 -6.87 -13.56
N ASN A 378 20.17 -7.06 -14.85
CA ASN A 378 21.15 -7.98 -15.41
C ASN A 378 22.60 -7.54 -15.17
N SER A 379 22.87 -6.23 -15.11
CA SER A 379 24.21 -5.71 -14.80
C SER A 379 24.59 -5.90 -13.32
N VAL A 380 23.62 -5.76 -12.41
CA VAL A 380 23.83 -5.93 -10.96
C VAL A 380 23.97 -7.41 -10.58
N ARG A 381 23.29 -8.32 -11.29
CA ARG A 381 23.36 -9.78 -11.07
C ARG A 381 24.68 -10.41 -11.53
N ARG A 382 25.45 -9.77 -12.39
CA ARG A 382 26.75 -10.32 -12.81
C ARG A 382 27.72 -10.29 -11.63
N PRO A 383 28.23 -11.47 -11.14
CA PRO A 383 29.23 -11.47 -10.11
C PRO A 383 30.49 -10.73 -10.65
N LYS A 384 30.91 -9.70 -9.95
CA LYS A 384 32.20 -9.08 -10.15
C LYS A 384 33.24 -10.12 -9.75
N GLY A 385 33.91 -10.73 -10.78
CA GLY A 385 35.13 -11.52 -10.58
C GLY A 385 34.93 -13.03 -10.65
N LYS A 386 35.18 -13.63 -11.83
CA LYS A 386 35.81 -14.95 -11.82
C LYS A 386 37.19 -14.79 -11.18
N PRO A 387 37.59 -15.63 -10.22
CA PRO A 387 38.98 -15.64 -9.76
C PRO A 387 39.87 -15.92 -10.97
N MET A 388 40.93 -15.12 -11.14
CA MET A 388 41.94 -15.42 -12.11
C MET A 388 42.43 -16.84 -11.87
N LYS A 389 42.25 -17.73 -12.84
CA LYS A 389 42.95 -19.01 -12.85
C LYS A 389 44.43 -18.70 -12.86
N ASN A 390 45.12 -18.99 -11.76
CA ASN A 390 46.56 -19.04 -11.73
C ASN A 390 47.02 -19.98 -12.86
N ARG A 391 47.61 -19.42 -13.91
CA ARG A 391 48.42 -20.18 -14.83
C ARG A 391 49.70 -20.55 -14.08
N LYS A 392 49.84 -21.83 -13.80
CA LYS A 392 51.16 -22.44 -13.55
C LYS A 392 51.91 -22.53 -14.89
#